data_305540606370280cad1a8ebad1a850b1
#
_entry.id   305540606370280cad1a8ebad1a850b1
#
_cell.length_a   1.000
_cell.length_b   1.000
_cell.length_c   1.000
_cell.angle_alpha   90.00
_cell.angle_beta   90.00
_cell.angle_gamma   90.00
#
_symmetry.space_group_name_H-M   'P 1'
#
loop_
_entity.id
_entity.type
_entity.pdbx_description
1 polymer ?
#
loop_
_entity_poly.entity_id
_entity_poly.type
_entity_poly.pdbx_seq_one_letter_code
_entity_poly.pdbx_strand_id
1 'polypeptide(L)'
;MAAVFYAINVPFSKMLLRAIEPTLMAGFLYLGAGVGIGAMSLFRGKDAKQAERLTKKDLPYVIGMIALDIAAPIFLMFGIAESTSSSASLLGNFEIVATTIIALFIFKETVSKMLWAAILCITVASAMLSLDGIDGIRFSAGSLLVLAATLCWGLENNCTRQISSKSTYEIVMLKGFFSGGGSLVIALLLGEQISNVKWVLAAMLLGFVAYGLSIFFYVRAQNTLGAAKTSAYYATAPFVGAGLSFLILGEKLTSLYFAAFVVMVLGTVLVVRDTLMRHHLHEHEHLVTHTHDGTTHTHVVRHSHEHNHMLSDERHGHHHSKEELLLALKEVHQT
;
A
#
# COMPACT_ATOMS: atom_id res chain seq x y z
N MET A 1 -13.69 3.38 3.69
CA MET A 1 -13.66 4.83 3.37
C MET A 1 -12.32 5.25 2.79
N ALA A 2 -11.18 5.05 3.45
CA ALA A 2 -9.86 5.44 2.92
C ALA A 2 -9.64 5.03 1.46
N ALA A 3 -9.85 3.76 1.12
CA ALA A 3 -9.72 3.23 -0.24
C ALA A 3 -10.63 3.95 -1.26
N VAL A 4 -11.86 4.29 -0.87
CA VAL A 4 -12.81 4.99 -1.75
C VAL A 4 -12.35 6.43 -1.99
N PHE A 5 -11.85 7.12 -0.96
CA PHE A 5 -11.30 8.47 -1.12
C PHE A 5 -10.08 8.48 -2.03
N TYR A 6 -9.18 7.51 -1.90
CA TYR A 6 -8.05 7.41 -2.82
C TYR A 6 -8.48 7.07 -4.25
N ALA A 7 -9.47 6.19 -4.39
CA ALA A 7 -9.93 5.70 -5.69
C ALA A 7 -10.47 6.81 -6.62
N ILE A 8 -11.00 7.91 -6.06
CA ILE A 8 -11.47 9.06 -6.86
C ILE A 8 -10.32 9.85 -7.50
N ASN A 9 -9.06 9.68 -7.03
CA ASN A 9 -7.92 10.44 -7.51
C ASN A 9 -7.78 10.35 -9.04
N VAL A 10 -7.63 9.15 -9.58
CA VAL A 10 -7.29 8.95 -11.00
C VAL A 10 -8.37 9.46 -11.95
N PRO A 11 -9.67 9.11 -11.81
CA PRO A 11 -10.70 9.59 -12.72
C PRO A 11 -10.89 11.11 -12.66
N PHE A 12 -10.86 11.72 -11.46
CA PHE A 12 -11.02 13.17 -11.34
C PHE A 12 -9.76 13.91 -11.78
N SER A 13 -8.56 13.40 -11.52
CA SER A 13 -7.33 13.95 -12.06
C SER A 13 -7.33 13.95 -13.58
N LYS A 14 -7.80 12.88 -14.24
CA LYS A 14 -7.96 12.82 -15.69
C LYS A 14 -8.86 13.93 -16.25
N MET A 15 -9.93 14.28 -15.52
CA MET A 15 -10.80 15.39 -15.89
C MET A 15 -10.10 16.74 -15.73
N LEU A 16 -9.40 16.94 -14.59
CA LEU A 16 -8.74 18.22 -14.28
C LEU A 16 -7.50 18.46 -15.15
N LEU A 17 -6.81 17.43 -15.59
CA LEU A 17 -5.67 17.50 -16.52
C LEU A 17 -6.05 18.06 -17.90
N ARG A 18 -7.35 18.25 -18.21
CA ARG A 18 -7.79 18.99 -19.39
C ARG A 18 -7.61 20.51 -19.23
N ALA A 19 -7.45 20.99 -18.00
CA ALA A 19 -7.42 22.42 -17.64
C ALA A 19 -6.20 22.83 -16.83
N ILE A 20 -5.49 21.87 -16.24
CA ILE A 20 -4.29 22.07 -15.42
C ILE A 20 -3.17 21.20 -15.99
N GLU A 21 -1.99 21.75 -16.12
CA GLU A 21 -0.82 21.00 -16.54
C GLU A 21 -0.35 19.98 -15.51
N PRO A 22 0.27 18.86 -15.93
CA PRO A 22 0.52 17.72 -15.05
C PRO A 22 1.34 18.02 -13.79
N THR A 23 2.39 18.84 -13.91
CA THR A 23 3.26 19.15 -12.75
C THR A 23 2.55 20.07 -11.77
N LEU A 24 1.82 21.07 -12.27
CA LEU A 24 0.95 21.92 -11.44
C LEU A 24 -0.13 21.09 -10.73
N MET A 25 -0.74 20.14 -11.44
CA MET A 25 -1.76 19.26 -10.86
C MET A 25 -1.18 18.46 -9.69
N ALA A 26 0.01 17.85 -9.86
CA ALA A 26 0.71 17.13 -8.81
C ALA A 26 0.96 18.03 -7.58
N GLY A 27 1.43 19.26 -7.81
CA GLY A 27 1.67 20.24 -6.75
C GLY A 27 0.41 20.60 -5.96
N PHE A 28 -0.70 20.90 -6.67
CA PHE A 28 -1.94 21.29 -6.01
C PHE A 28 -2.63 20.14 -5.27
N LEU A 29 -2.51 18.89 -5.74
CA LEU A 29 -3.00 17.73 -5.00
C LEU A 29 -2.33 17.61 -3.62
N TYR A 30 -1.01 17.68 -3.58
CA TYR A 30 -0.26 17.59 -2.32
C TYR A 30 -0.47 18.82 -1.43
N LEU A 31 -0.49 20.04 -1.99
CA LEU A 31 -0.82 21.24 -1.21
C LEU A 31 -2.23 21.16 -0.62
N GLY A 32 -3.19 20.65 -1.39
CA GLY A 32 -4.56 20.44 -0.89
C GLY A 32 -4.59 19.49 0.30
N ALA A 33 -3.84 18.38 0.24
CA ALA A 33 -3.67 17.46 1.37
C ALA A 33 -3.03 18.17 2.58
N GLY A 34 -1.95 18.91 2.37
CA GLY A 34 -1.23 19.62 3.42
C GLY A 34 -2.09 20.68 4.11
N VAL A 35 -2.76 21.52 3.35
CA VAL A 35 -3.67 22.57 3.86
C VAL A 35 -4.86 21.94 4.58
N GLY A 36 -5.51 20.94 3.99
CA GLY A 36 -6.68 20.29 4.56
C GLY A 36 -6.36 19.58 5.89
N ILE A 37 -5.29 18.77 5.93
CA ILE A 37 -4.85 18.09 7.17
C ILE A 37 -4.29 19.11 8.17
N GLY A 38 -3.62 20.17 7.71
CA GLY A 38 -3.20 21.28 8.56
C GLY A 38 -4.37 21.94 9.27
N ALA A 39 -5.43 22.28 8.52
CA ALA A 39 -6.66 22.81 9.10
C ALA A 39 -7.32 21.84 10.10
N MET A 40 -7.42 20.55 9.76
CA MET A 40 -7.93 19.52 10.69
C MET A 40 -7.08 19.41 11.96
N SER A 41 -5.77 19.61 11.86
CA SER A 41 -4.87 19.54 13.00
C SER A 41 -5.12 20.62 14.06
N LEU A 42 -5.74 21.75 13.69
CA LEU A 42 -6.11 22.82 14.62
C LEU A 42 -7.24 22.39 15.57
N PHE A 43 -8.10 21.48 15.11
CA PHE A 43 -9.25 20.97 15.87
C PHE A 43 -8.97 19.65 16.59
N ARG A 44 -7.71 19.16 16.57
CA ARG A 44 -7.33 17.89 17.18
C ARG A 44 -7.41 17.94 18.71
N GLY A 45 -7.93 16.85 19.32
CA GLY A 45 -7.97 16.68 20.78
C GLY A 45 -6.57 16.55 21.40
N LYS A 46 -6.53 16.59 22.75
CA LYS A 46 -5.27 16.51 23.54
C LYS A 46 -4.49 15.22 23.30
N ASP A 47 -5.18 14.08 23.05
CA ASP A 47 -4.56 12.77 22.84
C ASP A 47 -3.71 12.69 21.57
N ALA A 48 -4.10 13.42 20.52
CA ALA A 48 -3.32 13.52 19.29
C ALA A 48 -2.03 14.36 19.42
N LYS A 49 -1.86 15.08 20.55
CA LYS A 49 -0.66 15.87 20.85
C LYS A 49 0.46 15.04 21.48
N GLN A 50 0.19 13.81 21.93
CA GLN A 50 1.17 12.95 22.60
C GLN A 50 2.03 12.11 21.65
N ALA A 51 1.74 12.11 20.34
CA ALA A 51 2.58 11.39 19.38
C ALA A 51 4.01 11.96 19.36
N GLU A 52 4.99 11.09 19.29
CA GLU A 52 6.39 11.48 19.16
C GLU A 52 6.61 12.36 17.93
N ARG A 53 7.38 13.44 18.11
CA ARG A 53 7.73 14.35 17.03
C ARG A 53 8.93 13.82 16.23
N LEU A 54 9.03 14.28 14.99
CA LEU A 54 10.20 14.03 14.15
C LEU A 54 11.47 14.66 14.75
N THR A 55 12.58 13.96 14.62
CA THR A 55 13.89 14.35 15.13
C THR A 55 14.90 14.50 13.99
N LYS A 56 16.09 15.07 14.29
CA LYS A 56 17.17 15.16 13.28
C LYS A 56 17.63 13.80 12.74
N LYS A 57 17.46 12.72 13.50
CA LYS A 57 17.80 11.35 13.05
C LYS A 57 16.86 10.85 11.96
N ASP A 58 15.64 11.36 11.92
CA ASP A 58 14.62 10.98 10.93
C ASP A 58 14.81 11.71 9.58
N LEU A 59 15.68 12.76 9.55
CA LEU A 59 15.87 13.64 8.41
C LEU A 59 16.21 12.93 7.08
N PRO A 60 17.06 11.90 7.01
CA PRO A 60 17.32 11.18 5.76
C PRO A 60 16.05 10.55 5.16
N TYR A 61 15.23 9.96 6.01
CA TYR A 61 13.95 9.35 5.59
C TYR A 61 12.93 10.41 5.17
N VAL A 62 12.87 11.54 5.88
CA VAL A 62 12.01 12.68 5.52
C VAL A 62 12.41 13.27 4.17
N ILE A 63 13.71 13.47 3.91
CA ILE A 63 14.19 13.96 2.60
C ILE A 63 13.87 12.97 1.49
N GLY A 64 14.14 11.67 1.70
CA GLY A 64 13.80 10.63 0.74
C GLY A 64 12.28 10.60 0.43
N MET A 65 11.46 10.63 1.47
CA MET A 65 10.00 10.70 1.38
C MET A 65 9.56 11.91 0.54
N ILE A 66 10.05 13.11 0.82
CA ILE A 66 9.68 14.34 0.11
C ILE A 66 10.12 14.28 -1.36
N ALA A 67 11.36 13.87 -1.64
CA ALA A 67 11.88 13.80 -3.00
C ALA A 67 11.10 12.81 -3.86
N LEU A 68 10.76 11.64 -3.31
CA LEU A 68 9.97 10.63 -3.99
C LEU A 68 8.51 11.06 -4.16
N ASP A 69 7.95 11.75 -3.18
CA ASP A 69 6.60 12.35 -3.26
C ASP A 69 6.52 13.60 -4.16
N ILE A 70 7.63 14.14 -4.61
CA ILE A 70 7.68 15.10 -5.71
C ILE A 70 7.63 14.32 -7.05
N ALA A 71 8.51 13.33 -7.22
CA ALA A 71 8.65 12.61 -8.46
C ALA A 71 7.42 11.75 -8.81
N ALA A 72 6.91 10.97 -7.85
CA ALA A 72 5.82 10.03 -8.08
C ALA A 72 4.53 10.68 -8.61
N PRO A 73 3.97 11.73 -7.99
CA PRO A 73 2.76 12.35 -8.51
C PRO A 73 2.97 13.08 -9.85
N ILE A 74 4.16 13.62 -10.11
CA ILE A 74 4.49 14.18 -11.43
C ILE A 74 4.42 13.07 -12.48
N PHE A 75 5.12 11.95 -12.28
CA PHE A 75 5.04 10.80 -13.19
C PHE A 75 3.60 10.29 -13.33
N LEU A 76 2.85 10.20 -12.24
CA LEU A 76 1.45 9.78 -12.29
C LEU A 76 0.60 10.73 -13.13
N MET A 77 0.73 12.04 -12.95
CA MET A 77 -0.09 13.00 -13.69
C MET A 77 0.20 12.98 -15.19
N PHE A 78 1.46 12.92 -15.59
CA PHE A 78 1.83 12.69 -17.00
C PHE A 78 1.31 11.33 -17.49
N GLY A 79 1.47 10.28 -16.69
CA GLY A 79 0.98 8.94 -17.01
C GLY A 79 -0.54 8.90 -17.23
N ILE A 80 -1.31 9.54 -16.35
CA ILE A 80 -2.77 9.68 -16.47
C ILE A 80 -3.14 10.51 -17.71
N ALA A 81 -2.40 11.56 -18.02
CA ALA A 81 -2.65 12.39 -19.18
C ALA A 81 -2.56 11.57 -20.48
N GLU A 82 -1.59 10.66 -20.60
CA GLU A 82 -1.26 9.89 -21.79
C GLU A 82 -1.84 8.47 -21.83
N SER A 83 -2.47 7.97 -20.77
CA SER A 83 -3.08 6.63 -20.71
C SER A 83 -4.57 6.67 -20.43
N THR A 84 -5.24 5.50 -20.49
CA THR A 84 -6.62 5.41 -19.99
C THR A 84 -6.62 5.48 -18.47
N SER A 85 -7.63 6.13 -17.91
CA SER A 85 -7.79 6.29 -16.46
C SER A 85 -8.00 4.95 -15.76
N SER A 86 -8.74 4.02 -16.42
CA SER A 86 -8.95 2.67 -15.92
C SER A 86 -7.64 1.88 -15.82
N SER A 87 -6.78 1.93 -16.84
CA SER A 87 -5.46 1.27 -16.81
C SER A 87 -4.54 1.91 -15.79
N ALA A 88 -4.48 3.24 -15.74
CA ALA A 88 -3.68 3.97 -14.73
C ALA A 88 -4.10 3.61 -13.30
N SER A 89 -5.41 3.48 -13.04
CA SER A 89 -5.91 3.05 -11.73
C SER A 89 -5.43 1.64 -11.36
N LEU A 90 -5.57 0.65 -12.27
CA LEU A 90 -5.16 -0.73 -11.99
C LEU A 90 -3.64 -0.88 -11.86
N LEU A 91 -2.86 -0.15 -12.66
CA LEU A 91 -1.39 -0.12 -12.57
C LEU A 91 -0.90 0.35 -11.20
N GLY A 92 -1.71 1.10 -10.45
CA GLY A 92 -1.44 1.48 -9.06
C GLY A 92 -1.14 0.27 -8.15
N ASN A 93 -1.71 -0.92 -8.42
CA ASN A 93 -1.39 -2.12 -7.65
C ASN A 93 0.08 -2.55 -7.77
N PHE A 94 0.82 -2.12 -8.81
CA PHE A 94 2.23 -2.43 -8.93
C PHE A 94 3.09 -1.81 -7.81
N GLU A 95 2.58 -0.82 -7.10
CA GLU A 95 3.19 -0.27 -5.88
C GLU A 95 3.43 -1.37 -4.84
N ILE A 96 2.54 -2.36 -4.72
CA ILE A 96 2.68 -3.49 -3.81
C ILE A 96 3.92 -4.31 -4.19
N VAL A 97 4.10 -4.58 -5.48
CA VAL A 97 5.27 -5.29 -6.02
C VAL A 97 6.53 -4.51 -5.72
N ALA A 98 6.54 -3.22 -6.06
CA ALA A 98 7.69 -2.33 -5.84
C ALA A 98 8.07 -2.28 -4.35
N THR A 99 7.10 -2.02 -3.47
CA THR A 99 7.33 -1.96 -2.01
C THR A 99 7.89 -3.26 -1.47
N THR A 100 7.34 -4.41 -1.89
CA THR A 100 7.77 -5.74 -1.42
C THR A 100 9.18 -6.09 -1.90
N ILE A 101 9.48 -5.85 -3.17
CA ILE A 101 10.81 -6.12 -3.75
C ILE A 101 11.87 -5.24 -3.08
N ILE A 102 11.56 -3.97 -2.85
CA ILE A 102 12.46 -3.05 -2.16
C ILE A 102 12.69 -3.49 -0.71
N ALA A 103 11.62 -3.89 0.01
CA ALA A 103 11.72 -4.39 1.37
C ALA A 103 12.58 -5.66 1.45
N LEU A 104 12.45 -6.58 0.50
CA LEU A 104 13.27 -7.78 0.39
C LEU A 104 14.76 -7.43 0.26
N PHE A 105 15.14 -6.53 -0.65
CA PHE A 105 16.54 -6.22 -0.91
C PHE A 105 17.16 -5.31 0.15
N ILE A 106 16.45 -4.29 0.63
CA ILE A 106 16.98 -3.29 1.57
C ILE A 106 16.88 -3.80 3.02
N PHE A 107 15.72 -4.37 3.40
CA PHE A 107 15.46 -4.79 4.78
C PHE A 107 15.63 -6.29 5.00
N LYS A 108 15.95 -7.06 3.94
CA LYS A 108 16.13 -8.52 3.97
C LYS A 108 14.91 -9.24 4.53
N GLU A 109 13.72 -8.72 4.27
CA GLU A 109 12.47 -9.35 4.69
C GLU A 109 12.22 -10.64 3.90
N THR A 110 11.69 -11.66 4.56
CA THR A 110 11.33 -12.92 3.91
C THR A 110 10.02 -12.75 3.14
N VAL A 111 9.98 -13.30 1.92
CA VAL A 111 8.80 -13.26 1.05
C VAL A 111 8.24 -14.68 0.94
N SER A 112 6.98 -14.86 1.29
CA SER A 112 6.29 -16.15 1.22
C SER A 112 6.12 -16.63 -0.23
N LYS A 113 5.93 -17.95 -0.44
CA LYS A 113 5.63 -18.50 -1.76
C LYS A 113 4.33 -17.90 -2.36
N MET A 114 3.34 -17.62 -1.51
CA MET A 114 2.08 -17.01 -1.93
C MET A 114 2.28 -15.57 -2.40
N LEU A 115 3.11 -14.80 -1.67
CA LEU A 115 3.45 -13.43 -2.06
C LEU A 115 4.27 -13.39 -3.36
N TRP A 116 5.17 -14.36 -3.60
CA TRP A 116 5.84 -14.50 -4.90
C TRP A 116 4.88 -14.76 -6.05
N ALA A 117 3.88 -15.64 -5.86
CA ALA A 117 2.84 -15.87 -6.87
C ALA A 117 2.00 -14.60 -7.12
N ALA A 118 1.69 -13.84 -6.07
CA ALA A 118 1.00 -12.56 -6.18
C ALA A 118 1.82 -11.53 -6.98
N ILE A 119 3.11 -11.39 -6.67
CA ILE A 119 4.04 -10.51 -7.40
C ILE A 119 4.05 -10.86 -8.88
N LEU A 120 4.14 -12.14 -9.22
CA LEU A 120 4.13 -12.60 -10.61
C LEU A 120 2.81 -12.22 -11.30
N CYS A 121 1.66 -12.48 -10.69
CA CYS A 121 0.35 -12.12 -11.25
C CYS A 121 0.23 -10.59 -11.47
N ILE A 122 0.57 -9.78 -10.47
CA ILE A 122 0.48 -8.32 -10.58
C ILE A 122 1.44 -7.80 -11.65
N THR A 123 2.66 -8.33 -11.75
CA THR A 123 3.64 -7.94 -12.77
C THR A 123 3.15 -8.30 -14.17
N VAL A 124 2.62 -9.50 -14.38
CA VAL A 124 2.05 -9.93 -15.68
C VAL A 124 0.85 -9.04 -16.06
N ALA A 125 -0.08 -8.80 -15.13
CA ALA A 125 -1.23 -7.93 -15.39
C ALA A 125 -0.79 -6.49 -15.72
N SER A 126 0.22 -5.96 -15.00
CA SER A 126 0.77 -4.63 -15.27
C SER A 126 1.44 -4.55 -16.64
N ALA A 127 2.17 -5.60 -17.04
CA ALA A 127 2.74 -5.69 -18.39
C ALA A 127 1.64 -5.70 -19.47
N MET A 128 0.58 -6.49 -19.27
CA MET A 128 -0.57 -6.52 -20.20
C MET A 128 -1.26 -5.15 -20.31
N LEU A 129 -1.47 -4.44 -19.19
CA LEU A 129 -2.07 -3.10 -19.20
C LEU A 129 -1.17 -2.02 -19.83
N SER A 130 0.13 -2.29 -19.86
CA SER A 130 1.10 -1.36 -20.44
C SER A 130 1.28 -1.52 -21.96
N LEU A 131 0.69 -2.56 -22.58
CA LEU A 131 0.74 -2.77 -24.02
C LEU A 131 -0.22 -1.82 -24.75
N ASP A 132 0.27 -1.20 -25.82
CA ASP A 132 -0.47 -0.27 -26.66
C ASP A 132 -1.07 -1.02 -27.88
N GLY A 133 -2.08 -1.87 -27.60
CA GLY A 133 -2.79 -2.65 -28.63
C GLY A 133 -2.25 -4.07 -28.85
N ILE A 134 -2.95 -4.82 -29.71
CA ILE A 134 -2.65 -6.23 -30.03
C ILE A 134 -1.68 -6.37 -31.23
N ASP A 135 -1.53 -5.31 -32.04
CA ASP A 135 -0.83 -5.37 -33.31
C ASP A 135 0.71 -5.21 -33.25
N GLY A 136 1.25 -5.14 -32.04
CA GLY A 136 2.70 -5.09 -31.81
C GLY A 136 3.04 -4.91 -30.32
N ILE A 137 4.21 -5.43 -29.91
CA ILE A 137 4.70 -5.24 -28.54
C ILE A 137 5.23 -3.79 -28.42
N ARG A 138 4.31 -2.84 -28.26
CA ARG A 138 4.64 -1.45 -27.94
C ARG A 138 4.10 -1.13 -26.56
N PHE A 139 4.95 -0.58 -25.71
CA PHE A 139 4.54 -0.11 -24.39
C PHE A 139 4.02 1.32 -24.49
N SER A 140 2.89 1.59 -23.86
CA SER A 140 2.36 2.95 -23.71
C SER A 140 3.28 3.79 -22.83
N ALA A 141 3.73 4.95 -23.30
CA ALA A 141 4.53 5.87 -22.51
C ALA A 141 3.81 6.28 -21.22
N GLY A 142 2.50 6.53 -21.31
CA GLY A 142 1.69 6.87 -20.14
C GLY A 142 1.68 5.75 -19.10
N SER A 143 1.53 4.48 -19.51
CA SER A 143 1.58 3.35 -18.59
C SER A 143 2.95 3.17 -17.94
N LEU A 144 4.04 3.39 -18.67
CA LEU A 144 5.40 3.35 -18.13
C LEU A 144 5.63 4.46 -17.09
N LEU A 145 5.07 5.65 -17.31
CA LEU A 145 5.12 6.75 -16.33
C LEU A 145 4.33 6.40 -15.06
N VAL A 146 3.17 5.76 -15.19
CA VAL A 146 2.41 5.27 -14.01
C VAL A 146 3.24 4.22 -13.25
N LEU A 147 3.89 3.28 -13.94
CA LEU A 147 4.78 2.31 -13.28
C LEU A 147 5.98 3.00 -12.60
N ALA A 148 6.57 4.02 -13.21
CA ALA A 148 7.62 4.83 -12.58
C ALA A 148 7.11 5.51 -11.30
N ALA A 149 5.89 6.03 -11.31
CA ALA A 149 5.26 6.59 -10.11
C ALA A 149 5.11 5.54 -9.00
N THR A 150 4.67 4.34 -9.32
CA THR A 150 4.52 3.25 -8.34
C THR A 150 5.85 2.78 -7.77
N LEU A 151 6.93 2.78 -8.57
CA LEU A 151 8.29 2.51 -8.08
C LEU A 151 8.75 3.59 -7.09
N CYS A 152 8.50 4.87 -7.39
CA CYS A 152 8.80 5.97 -6.47
C CYS A 152 8.02 5.82 -5.16
N TRP A 153 6.72 5.50 -5.22
CA TRP A 153 5.93 5.24 -4.00
C TRP A 153 6.36 3.98 -3.27
N GLY A 154 6.80 2.94 -3.98
CA GLY A 154 7.38 1.76 -3.34
C GLY A 154 8.62 2.09 -2.49
N LEU A 155 9.51 2.95 -2.98
CA LEU A 155 10.66 3.48 -2.23
C LEU A 155 10.19 4.40 -1.11
N GLU A 156 9.25 5.30 -1.38
CA GLU A 156 8.69 6.25 -0.44
C GLU A 156 8.04 5.54 0.76
N ASN A 157 7.25 4.52 0.53
CA ASN A 157 6.61 3.71 1.57
C ASN A 157 7.64 3.10 2.53
N ASN A 158 8.79 2.67 2.01
CA ASN A 158 9.88 2.16 2.83
C ASN A 158 10.55 3.27 3.65
N CYS A 159 10.67 4.50 3.13
CA CYS A 159 11.13 5.67 3.90
C CYS A 159 10.13 6.04 5.00
N THR A 160 8.86 6.18 4.65
CA THR A 160 7.78 6.54 5.59
C THR A 160 7.61 5.49 6.69
N ARG A 161 7.81 4.20 6.38
CA ARG A 161 7.78 3.12 7.38
C ARG A 161 8.77 3.35 8.52
N GLN A 162 9.97 3.86 8.25
CA GLN A 162 10.99 4.12 9.28
C GLN A 162 10.58 5.22 10.27
N ILE A 163 9.68 6.11 9.86
CA ILE A 163 9.17 7.23 10.67
C ILE A 163 7.71 7.06 11.06
N SER A 164 7.10 5.90 10.79
CA SER A 164 5.66 5.65 10.98
C SER A 164 5.19 5.72 12.44
N SER A 165 6.09 5.55 13.42
CA SER A 165 5.82 5.75 14.85
C SER A 165 5.60 7.21 15.24
N LYS A 166 5.99 8.16 14.37
CA LYS A 166 5.89 9.59 14.62
C LYS A 166 4.49 10.13 14.31
N SER A 167 4.29 11.42 14.59
CA SER A 167 3.00 12.07 14.38
C SER A 167 2.56 12.02 12.92
N THR A 168 1.47 11.31 12.65
CA THR A 168 0.86 11.22 11.30
C THR A 168 0.50 12.60 10.74
N TYR A 169 0.01 13.52 11.58
CA TYR A 169 -0.29 14.89 11.14
C TYR A 169 0.97 15.61 10.65
N GLU A 170 2.11 15.47 11.37
CA GLU A 170 3.37 16.08 10.96
C GLU A 170 3.87 15.48 9.64
N ILE A 171 3.83 14.16 9.50
CA ILE A 171 4.25 13.46 8.28
C ILE A 171 3.42 13.93 7.08
N VAL A 172 2.08 13.91 7.19
CA VAL A 172 1.20 14.30 6.07
C VAL A 172 1.31 15.78 5.75
N MET A 173 1.46 16.65 6.75
CA MET A 173 1.70 18.08 6.52
C MET A 173 3.03 18.33 5.81
N LEU A 174 4.12 17.65 6.21
CA LEU A 174 5.41 17.74 5.53
C LEU A 174 5.31 17.26 4.08
N LYS A 175 4.71 16.10 3.84
CA LYS A 175 4.41 15.63 2.48
C LYS A 175 3.64 16.71 1.69
N GLY A 176 2.54 17.18 2.24
CA GLY A 176 1.66 18.14 1.57
C GLY A 176 2.38 19.44 1.19
N PHE A 177 3.04 20.07 2.13
CA PHE A 177 3.68 21.37 1.89
C PHE A 177 4.98 21.28 1.13
N PHE A 178 5.88 20.37 1.48
CA PHE A 178 7.19 20.28 0.84
C PHE A 178 7.12 19.58 -0.51
N SER A 179 6.39 18.48 -0.65
CA SER A 179 6.26 17.82 -1.95
C SER A 179 5.37 18.63 -2.89
N GLY A 180 4.28 19.21 -2.37
CA GLY A 180 3.45 20.12 -3.15
C GLY A 180 4.20 21.37 -3.59
N GLY A 181 4.94 22.02 -2.67
CA GLY A 181 5.78 23.18 -2.97
C GLY A 181 6.90 22.85 -3.96
N GLY A 182 7.59 21.71 -3.77
CA GLY A 182 8.62 21.22 -4.68
C GLY A 182 8.10 20.98 -6.11
N SER A 183 6.92 20.33 -6.23
CA SER A 183 6.29 20.13 -7.53
C SER A 183 5.91 21.45 -8.19
N LEU A 184 5.42 22.46 -7.43
CA LEU A 184 5.12 23.77 -7.98
C LEU A 184 6.39 24.50 -8.45
N VAL A 185 7.49 24.40 -7.72
CA VAL A 185 8.77 24.96 -8.18
C VAL A 185 9.20 24.35 -9.50
N ILE A 186 9.09 23.02 -9.64
CA ILE A 186 9.39 22.33 -10.91
C ILE A 186 8.43 22.80 -12.03
N ALA A 187 7.13 22.92 -11.74
CA ALA A 187 6.15 23.40 -12.71
C ALA A 187 6.51 24.80 -13.24
N LEU A 188 6.89 25.71 -12.35
CA LEU A 188 7.35 27.05 -12.73
C LEU A 188 8.60 27.02 -13.58
N LEU A 189 9.56 26.14 -13.25
CA LEU A 189 10.79 25.96 -14.06
C LEU A 189 10.51 25.37 -15.45
N LEU A 190 9.47 24.54 -15.57
CA LEU A 190 9.01 23.99 -16.86
C LEU A 190 8.18 25.01 -17.67
N GLY A 191 7.84 26.16 -17.07
CA GLY A 191 7.01 27.19 -17.71
C GLY A 191 5.53 26.89 -17.73
N GLU A 192 5.07 25.94 -16.92
CA GLU A 192 3.65 25.64 -16.76
C GLU A 192 2.91 26.86 -16.16
N GLN A 193 1.72 27.15 -16.68
CA GLN A 193 0.98 28.36 -16.29
C GLN A 193 -0.33 28.01 -15.57
N ILE A 194 -0.61 28.75 -14.50
CA ILE A 194 -1.89 28.65 -13.78
C ILE A 194 -2.96 29.36 -14.60
N SER A 195 -3.84 28.58 -15.24
CA SER A 195 -4.85 29.11 -16.13
C SER A 195 -6.06 29.71 -15.41
N ASN A 196 -6.55 29.06 -14.36
CA ASN A 196 -7.74 29.53 -13.64
C ASN A 196 -7.78 29.03 -12.19
N VAL A 197 -8.03 29.96 -11.26
CA VAL A 197 -8.13 29.68 -9.81
C VAL A 197 -9.20 28.63 -9.47
N LYS A 198 -10.29 28.54 -10.23
CA LYS A 198 -11.34 27.53 -10.00
C LYS A 198 -10.79 26.11 -10.11
N TRP A 199 -9.94 25.86 -11.10
CA TRP A 199 -9.33 24.54 -11.30
C TRP A 199 -8.29 24.23 -10.23
N VAL A 200 -7.54 25.26 -9.79
CA VAL A 200 -6.62 25.14 -8.64
C VAL A 200 -7.37 24.70 -7.39
N LEU A 201 -8.47 25.39 -7.06
CA LEU A 201 -9.30 25.03 -5.91
C LEU A 201 -9.89 23.63 -6.03
N ALA A 202 -10.33 23.23 -7.23
CA ALA A 202 -10.81 21.86 -7.48
C ALA A 202 -9.71 20.81 -7.29
N ALA A 203 -8.49 21.07 -7.78
CA ALA A 203 -7.35 20.18 -7.59
C ALA A 203 -6.95 20.08 -6.11
N MET A 204 -6.92 21.20 -5.39
CA MET A 204 -6.64 21.21 -3.94
C MET A 204 -7.72 20.49 -3.14
N LEU A 205 -9.01 20.64 -3.50
CA LEU A 205 -10.11 19.90 -2.87
C LEU A 205 -9.97 18.40 -3.13
N LEU A 206 -9.69 18.02 -4.38
CA LEU A 206 -9.41 16.61 -4.72
C LEU A 206 -8.22 16.08 -3.91
N GLY A 207 -7.14 16.85 -3.80
CA GLY A 207 -5.97 16.51 -3.00
C GLY A 207 -6.28 16.34 -1.51
N PHE A 208 -7.07 17.24 -0.93
CA PHE A 208 -7.52 17.07 0.44
C PHE A 208 -8.30 15.77 0.65
N VAL A 209 -9.24 15.45 -0.25
CA VAL A 209 -10.08 14.25 -0.13
C VAL A 209 -9.30 12.99 -0.46
N ALA A 210 -8.63 12.94 -1.62
CA ALA A 210 -8.01 11.73 -2.15
C ALA A 210 -6.68 11.37 -1.48
N TYR A 211 -5.91 12.36 -1.05
CA TYR A 211 -4.65 12.15 -0.31
C TYR A 211 -4.85 12.45 1.19
N GLY A 212 -5.29 13.65 1.54
CA GLY A 212 -5.41 14.06 2.94
C GLY A 212 -6.31 13.16 3.78
N LEU A 213 -7.60 13.11 3.46
CA LEU A 213 -8.58 12.29 4.19
C LEU A 213 -8.32 10.79 4.03
N SER A 214 -7.87 10.35 2.84
CA SER A 214 -7.55 8.95 2.61
C SER A 214 -6.49 8.46 3.58
N ILE A 215 -5.36 9.15 3.69
CA ILE A 215 -4.27 8.81 4.62
C ILE A 215 -4.75 8.90 6.07
N PHE A 216 -5.51 9.95 6.40
CA PHE A 216 -6.05 10.11 7.75
C PHE A 216 -6.92 8.91 8.18
N PHE A 217 -7.88 8.51 7.34
CA PHE A 217 -8.73 7.35 7.63
C PHE A 217 -7.99 6.03 7.57
N TYR A 218 -6.97 5.92 6.72
CA TYR A 218 -6.10 4.75 6.66
C TYR A 218 -5.39 4.54 7.99
N VAL A 219 -4.72 5.56 8.51
CA VAL A 219 -4.00 5.48 9.79
C VAL A 219 -4.97 5.21 10.95
N ARG A 220 -6.13 5.87 10.98
CA ARG A 220 -7.15 5.61 12.00
C ARG A 220 -7.65 4.17 11.95
N ALA A 221 -7.84 3.61 10.75
CA ALA A 221 -8.21 2.21 10.59
C ALA A 221 -7.08 1.27 11.05
N GLN A 222 -5.82 1.60 10.80
CA GLN A 222 -4.68 0.82 11.31
C GLN A 222 -4.67 0.72 12.84
N ASN A 223 -5.02 1.80 13.52
CA ASN A 223 -5.06 1.83 14.98
C ASN A 223 -6.19 0.97 15.57
N THR A 224 -7.28 0.72 14.82
CA THR A 224 -8.44 -0.06 15.29
C THR A 224 -8.47 -1.50 14.76
N LEU A 225 -8.11 -1.69 13.49
CA LEU A 225 -8.19 -2.99 12.80
C LEU A 225 -6.83 -3.70 12.72
N GLY A 226 -5.73 -2.97 12.99
CA GLY A 226 -4.37 -3.41 12.74
C GLY A 226 -3.93 -3.16 11.29
N ALA A 227 -2.61 -3.12 11.08
CA ALA A 227 -1.99 -2.77 9.81
C ALA A 227 -2.38 -3.74 8.68
N ALA A 228 -2.33 -5.05 8.95
CA ALA A 228 -2.60 -6.08 7.95
C ALA A 228 -4.03 -6.00 7.39
N LYS A 229 -5.06 -5.95 8.25
CA LYS A 229 -6.45 -5.83 7.80
C LYS A 229 -6.70 -4.53 7.04
N THR A 230 -6.12 -3.43 7.50
CA THR A 230 -6.27 -2.13 6.84
C THR A 230 -5.66 -2.11 5.45
N SER A 231 -4.44 -2.64 5.29
CA SER A 231 -3.78 -2.76 3.98
C SER A 231 -4.55 -3.67 3.02
N ALA A 232 -5.08 -4.79 3.53
CA ALA A 232 -5.90 -5.70 2.73
C ALA A 232 -7.17 -5.01 2.18
N TYR A 233 -7.86 -4.24 3.01
CA TYR A 233 -9.02 -3.46 2.56
C TYR A 233 -8.62 -2.33 1.61
N TYR A 234 -7.47 -1.70 1.82
CA TYR A 234 -6.99 -0.61 0.98
C TYR A 234 -6.60 -1.08 -0.42
N ALA A 235 -6.14 -2.31 -0.58
CA ALA A 235 -5.82 -2.94 -1.87
C ALA A 235 -7.01 -2.99 -2.84
N THR A 236 -8.24 -2.72 -2.39
CA THR A 236 -9.43 -2.57 -3.25
C THR A 236 -9.48 -1.23 -3.99
N ALA A 237 -8.74 -0.20 -3.55
CA ALA A 237 -8.81 1.16 -4.09
C ALA A 237 -8.59 1.24 -5.62
N PRO A 238 -7.57 0.59 -6.22
CA PRO A 238 -7.36 0.62 -7.66
C PRO A 238 -8.52 0.05 -8.47
N PHE A 239 -9.21 -0.97 -7.95
CA PHE A 239 -10.39 -1.55 -8.63
C PHE A 239 -11.59 -0.60 -8.59
N VAL A 240 -11.81 0.05 -7.45
CA VAL A 240 -12.84 1.10 -7.33
C VAL A 240 -12.52 2.26 -8.26
N GLY A 241 -11.25 2.68 -8.34
CA GLY A 241 -10.79 3.73 -9.25
C GLY A 241 -10.99 3.38 -10.72
N ALA A 242 -10.69 2.15 -11.11
CA ALA A 242 -10.91 1.65 -12.47
C ALA A 242 -12.41 1.63 -12.81
N GLY A 243 -13.25 1.13 -11.90
CA GLY A 243 -14.71 1.13 -12.06
C GLY A 243 -15.28 2.56 -12.19
N LEU A 244 -14.83 3.50 -11.35
CA LEU A 244 -15.22 4.90 -11.44
C LEU A 244 -14.76 5.53 -12.75
N SER A 245 -13.56 5.23 -13.21
CA SER A 245 -13.03 5.71 -14.49
C SER A 245 -13.90 5.25 -15.67
N PHE A 246 -14.28 3.97 -15.68
CA PHE A 246 -15.21 3.43 -16.67
C PHE A 246 -16.56 4.15 -16.64
N LEU A 247 -17.16 4.31 -15.45
CA LEU A 247 -18.49 4.91 -15.29
C LEU A 247 -18.50 6.41 -15.61
N ILE A 248 -17.48 7.17 -15.17
CA ILE A 248 -17.44 8.62 -15.26
C ILE A 248 -16.95 9.09 -16.64
N LEU A 249 -15.92 8.42 -17.17
CA LEU A 249 -15.25 8.83 -18.39
C LEU A 249 -15.75 8.08 -19.62
N GLY A 250 -16.56 7.03 -19.46
CA GLY A 250 -17.09 6.24 -20.57
C GLY A 250 -16.02 5.53 -21.37
N GLU A 251 -14.91 5.11 -20.75
CA GLU A 251 -13.80 4.47 -21.42
C GLU A 251 -14.19 3.11 -22.00
N LYS A 252 -13.74 2.84 -23.24
CA LYS A 252 -13.95 1.54 -23.89
C LYS A 252 -12.88 0.56 -23.39
N LEU A 253 -13.34 -0.51 -22.77
CA LEU A 253 -12.47 -1.56 -22.25
C LEU A 253 -12.19 -2.61 -23.33
N THR A 254 -10.93 -2.95 -23.54
CA THR A 254 -10.50 -3.98 -24.51
C THR A 254 -10.57 -5.38 -23.88
N SER A 255 -10.55 -6.43 -24.71
CA SER A 255 -10.43 -7.81 -24.21
C SER A 255 -9.14 -8.04 -23.44
N LEU A 256 -8.04 -7.42 -23.85
CA LEU A 256 -6.76 -7.45 -23.13
C LEU A 256 -6.88 -6.82 -21.75
N TYR A 257 -7.61 -5.71 -21.62
CA TYR A 257 -7.89 -5.08 -20.33
C TYR A 257 -8.64 -6.03 -19.39
N PHE A 258 -9.69 -6.72 -19.88
CA PHE A 258 -10.43 -7.68 -19.05
C PHE A 258 -9.56 -8.85 -18.61
N ALA A 259 -8.72 -9.39 -19.50
CA ALA A 259 -7.79 -10.46 -19.12
C ALA A 259 -6.79 -9.96 -18.05
N ALA A 260 -6.20 -8.78 -18.23
CA ALA A 260 -5.33 -8.16 -17.23
C ALA A 260 -6.04 -7.91 -15.90
N PHE A 261 -7.30 -7.44 -15.95
CA PHE A 261 -8.12 -7.22 -14.76
C PHE A 261 -8.31 -8.50 -13.95
N VAL A 262 -8.64 -9.62 -14.60
CA VAL A 262 -8.81 -10.93 -13.91
C VAL A 262 -7.50 -11.37 -13.24
N VAL A 263 -6.37 -11.26 -13.96
CA VAL A 263 -5.06 -11.62 -13.41
C VAL A 263 -4.68 -10.69 -12.25
N MET A 264 -4.99 -9.40 -12.35
CA MET A 264 -4.75 -8.41 -11.29
C MET A 264 -5.58 -8.72 -10.03
N VAL A 265 -6.86 -9.08 -10.20
CA VAL A 265 -7.73 -9.50 -9.10
C VAL A 265 -7.14 -10.73 -8.40
N LEU A 266 -6.70 -11.73 -9.17
CA LEU A 266 -6.07 -12.93 -8.62
C LEU A 266 -4.82 -12.56 -7.81
N GLY A 267 -3.92 -11.77 -8.36
CA GLY A 267 -2.72 -11.30 -7.66
C GLY A 267 -3.05 -10.54 -6.37
N THR A 268 -4.01 -9.63 -6.42
CA THR A 268 -4.44 -8.86 -5.23
C THR A 268 -5.08 -9.76 -4.16
N VAL A 269 -5.88 -10.74 -4.55
CA VAL A 269 -6.45 -11.73 -3.60
C VAL A 269 -5.34 -12.54 -2.92
N LEU A 270 -4.29 -12.92 -3.65
CA LEU A 270 -3.13 -13.62 -3.07
C LEU A 270 -2.38 -12.72 -2.06
N VAL A 271 -2.15 -11.43 -2.37
CA VAL A 271 -1.57 -10.45 -1.43
C VAL A 271 -2.42 -10.34 -0.17
N VAL A 272 -3.73 -10.15 -0.33
CA VAL A 272 -4.66 -10.00 0.79
C VAL A 272 -4.64 -11.25 1.69
N ARG A 273 -4.66 -12.44 1.09
CA ARG A 273 -4.59 -13.70 1.84
C ARG A 273 -3.27 -13.83 2.60
N ASP A 274 -2.14 -13.56 1.94
CA ASP A 274 -0.82 -13.59 2.57
C ASP A 274 -0.72 -12.61 3.73
N THR A 275 -1.18 -11.39 3.53
CA THR A 275 -1.19 -10.34 4.56
C THR A 275 -2.08 -10.69 5.76
N LEU A 276 -3.17 -11.41 5.54
CA LEU A 276 -4.10 -11.84 6.59
C LEU A 276 -3.68 -13.15 7.28
N MET A 277 -2.68 -13.85 6.76
CA MET A 277 -2.09 -15.02 7.42
C MET A 277 -1.09 -14.59 8.49
N ARG A 278 -1.27 -15.12 9.71
CA ARG A 278 -0.26 -15.01 10.77
C ARG A 278 0.68 -16.21 10.69
N HIS A 279 1.96 -15.91 10.55
CA HIS A 279 3.05 -16.86 10.78
C HIS A 279 3.58 -16.60 12.19
N HIS A 280 3.45 -17.56 13.09
CA HIS A 280 4.01 -17.40 14.43
C HIS A 280 4.42 -18.75 15.01
N LEU A 281 5.40 -18.69 15.90
CA LEU A 281 5.89 -19.80 16.67
C LEU A 281 5.10 -19.85 17.98
N HIS A 282 4.48 -20.99 18.27
CA HIS A 282 3.88 -21.27 19.56
C HIS A 282 4.69 -22.30 20.32
N GLU A 283 4.91 -22.02 21.59
CA GLU A 283 5.36 -23.00 22.55
C GLU A 283 4.13 -23.62 23.22
N HIS A 284 4.00 -24.92 23.15
CA HIS A 284 2.93 -25.68 23.78
C HIS A 284 3.47 -26.55 24.89
N GLU A 285 2.71 -26.61 25.99
CA GLU A 285 2.93 -27.54 27.09
C GLU A 285 1.87 -28.63 26.99
N HIS A 286 2.32 -29.90 26.86
CA HIS A 286 1.45 -31.06 26.92
C HIS A 286 1.74 -31.88 28.16
N LEU A 287 0.68 -32.22 28.87
CA LEU A 287 0.76 -33.19 29.97
C LEU A 287 0.59 -34.59 29.38
N VAL A 288 1.66 -35.33 29.28
CA VAL A 288 1.63 -36.70 28.76
C VAL A 288 1.82 -37.67 29.89
N THR A 289 0.77 -38.41 30.18
CA THR A 289 0.77 -39.48 31.21
C THR A 289 1.00 -40.82 30.54
N HIS A 290 2.02 -41.54 31.00
CA HIS A 290 2.31 -42.88 30.52
C HIS A 290 2.75 -43.79 31.67
N THR A 291 2.73 -45.08 31.46
CA THR A 291 3.09 -46.12 32.46
C THR A 291 4.21 -46.96 31.91
N HIS A 292 5.32 -47.07 32.62
CA HIS A 292 6.36 -48.06 32.39
C HIS A 292 6.89 -48.61 33.73
N ASP A 293 7.38 -49.83 33.73
CA ASP A 293 7.89 -50.51 34.94
C ASP A 293 6.90 -50.55 36.11
N GLY A 294 5.61 -50.58 35.81
CA GLY A 294 4.54 -50.63 36.79
C GLY A 294 4.22 -49.28 37.48
N THR A 295 4.89 -48.21 37.10
CA THR A 295 4.68 -46.85 37.68
C THR A 295 4.10 -45.92 36.62
N THR A 296 2.99 -45.22 37.01
CA THR A 296 2.38 -44.21 36.13
C THR A 296 2.91 -42.84 36.56
N HIS A 297 3.44 -42.09 35.60
CA HIS A 297 3.90 -40.74 35.83
C HIS A 297 3.54 -39.80 34.66
N THR A 298 3.55 -38.49 34.90
CA THR A 298 3.15 -37.47 33.95
C THR A 298 4.33 -36.55 33.71
N HIS A 299 4.65 -36.35 32.43
CA HIS A 299 5.67 -35.40 31.97
C HIS A 299 5.02 -34.17 31.37
N VAL A 300 5.63 -33.01 31.63
CA VAL A 300 5.36 -31.79 30.88
C VAL A 300 6.28 -31.76 29.67
N VAL A 301 5.72 -31.97 28.49
CA VAL A 301 6.48 -31.92 27.23
C VAL A 301 6.27 -30.55 26.62
N ARG A 302 7.36 -29.80 26.46
CA ARG A 302 7.37 -28.49 25.76
C ARG A 302 7.92 -28.68 24.38
N HIS A 303 7.19 -28.21 23.39
CA HIS A 303 7.68 -28.13 22.03
C HIS A 303 7.17 -26.89 21.33
N SER A 304 7.94 -26.40 20.35
CA SER A 304 7.57 -25.25 19.53
C SER A 304 7.38 -25.70 18.10
N HIS A 305 6.32 -25.26 17.46
CA HIS A 305 6.12 -25.46 16.03
C HIS A 305 5.57 -24.21 15.36
N GLU A 306 5.91 -24.06 14.10
CA GLU A 306 5.46 -22.96 13.26
C GLU A 306 4.21 -23.39 12.50
N HIS A 307 3.16 -22.59 12.57
CA HIS A 307 1.94 -22.80 11.79
C HIS A 307 1.30 -21.49 11.35
N ASN A 308 0.39 -21.62 10.39
CA ASN A 308 -0.26 -20.51 9.73
C ASN A 308 -1.77 -20.57 9.98
N HIS A 309 -2.36 -19.46 10.40
CA HIS A 309 -3.82 -19.32 10.45
C HIS A 309 -4.28 -17.91 10.07
N MET A 310 -5.55 -17.77 9.70
CA MET A 310 -6.12 -16.47 9.40
C MET A 310 -6.29 -15.62 10.65
N LEU A 311 -6.08 -14.31 10.53
CA LEU A 311 -6.26 -13.31 11.60
C LEU A 311 -7.66 -13.31 12.23
N SER A 312 -8.66 -13.93 11.56
CA SER A 312 -10.03 -14.07 12.06
C SER A 312 -10.24 -15.26 12.97
N ASP A 313 -9.29 -16.19 13.03
CA ASP A 313 -9.42 -17.43 13.80
C ASP A 313 -8.78 -17.24 15.18
N GLU A 314 -9.61 -16.89 16.17
CA GLU A 314 -9.18 -16.74 17.57
C GLU A 314 -9.16 -18.07 18.34
N ARG A 315 -9.71 -19.15 17.80
CA ARG A 315 -9.75 -20.46 18.44
C ARG A 315 -8.59 -21.34 17.99
N HIS A 316 -7.70 -21.62 18.91
CA HIS A 316 -6.51 -22.45 18.70
C HIS A 316 -6.83 -23.92 19.08
N GLY A 317 -7.38 -24.68 18.15
CA GLY A 317 -7.44 -26.12 18.25
C GLY A 317 -6.31 -26.76 17.45
N HIS A 318 -5.32 -27.32 18.13
CA HIS A 318 -4.21 -28.02 17.46
C HIS A 318 -4.37 -29.51 17.59
N HIS A 319 -4.33 -30.23 16.46
CA HIS A 319 -4.21 -31.69 16.45
C HIS A 319 -2.74 -32.04 16.32
N HIS A 320 -2.16 -32.57 17.38
CA HIS A 320 -0.83 -33.18 17.33
C HIS A 320 -0.95 -34.67 16.98
N SER A 321 -0.08 -35.12 16.09
CA SER A 321 -0.01 -36.55 15.81
C SER A 321 0.62 -37.29 17.01
N LYS A 322 0.20 -38.54 17.22
CA LYS A 322 0.80 -39.38 18.28
C LYS A 322 2.30 -39.52 18.11
N GLU A 323 2.81 -39.47 16.88
CA GLU A 323 4.23 -39.59 16.56
C GLU A 323 5.04 -38.38 17.01
N GLU A 324 4.50 -37.15 16.82
CA GLU A 324 5.14 -35.92 17.31
C GLU A 324 5.23 -35.87 18.84
N LEU A 325 4.18 -36.27 19.53
CA LEU A 325 4.16 -36.34 21.00
C LEU A 325 5.13 -37.42 21.52
N LEU A 326 5.27 -38.55 20.83
CA LEU A 326 6.20 -39.63 21.18
C LEU A 326 7.66 -39.23 20.93
N LEU A 327 7.96 -38.45 19.88
CA LEU A 327 9.29 -37.92 19.61
C LEU A 327 9.70 -36.92 20.71
N ALA A 328 8.82 -35.99 21.06
CA ALA A 328 9.06 -35.02 22.12
C ALA A 328 9.22 -35.69 23.50
N LEU A 329 8.51 -36.79 23.79
CA LEU A 329 8.67 -37.62 24.98
C LEU A 329 10.04 -38.29 25.04
N LYS A 330 10.57 -38.76 23.92
CA LYS A 330 11.91 -39.39 23.86
C LYS A 330 13.02 -38.38 24.19
N GLU A 331 12.88 -37.13 23.79
CA GLU A 331 13.83 -36.08 24.16
C GLU A 331 13.85 -35.78 25.65
N VAL A 332 12.69 -35.80 26.31
CA VAL A 332 12.55 -35.57 27.77
C VAL A 332 13.14 -36.75 28.58
N HIS A 333 13.15 -37.97 28.03
CA HIS A 333 13.75 -39.13 28.70
C HIS A 333 15.28 -39.29 28.48
N GLN A 334 15.87 -38.48 27.59
CA GLN A 334 17.33 -38.51 27.32
C GLN A 334 18.09 -37.41 28.09
N THR A 335 17.37 -36.49 28.71
CA THR A 335 17.88 -35.45 29.63
C THR A 335 17.63 -35.82 31.09
#